data_db0084ab24edbc28790c4b64498652a2
#
_entry.id   db0084ab24edbc28790c4b64498652a2
#
_cell.length_a   1.000
_cell.length_b   1.000
_cell.length_c   1.000
_cell.angle_alpha   90.00
_cell.angle_beta   90.00
_cell.angle_gamma   90.00
#
_symmetry.space_group_name_H-M   'P 1'
#
loop_
_entity.id
_entity.type
_entity.pdbx_description
1 polymer ?
#
loop_
_entity_poly.entity_id
_entity_poly.type
_entity_poly.pdbx_seq_one_letter_code
_entity_poly.pdbx_strand_id
1 'polypeptide(L)'
;MYSEENSSGKPLANPDWLLNHHRAKIPERTAFAKKLAKLHPKKIVDLGCATGLWLELLNEIMPLDCEFIGIDSDIQSLEIAISRSRSWSRKTSFLQLDIEKDVISIPSADIILAFNIFPYIKDLDAFLNTLNAKIPSGILAVRQYDGASIRFGPMATAMRQKIEQDLYIAIGNSEKFRHYDLDRTFIALKRSAYKKFEYSFELFERTSPFDQEFVPYYEGTLLWTCQHISDTSAELLNKWMNEDVHLQNRYFYEVDLVALLS
;
A
#
# COMPACT_ATOMS: atom_id res chain seq x y z
N MET A 1 14.24 4.33 -2.55
CA MET A 1 12.87 3.85 -2.35
C MET A 1 12.65 3.17 -1.00
N TYR A 2 13.55 2.31 -0.55
CA TYR A 2 13.56 1.81 0.82
C TYR A 2 14.60 2.56 1.64
N SER A 3 14.27 2.89 2.90
CA SER A 3 15.24 3.36 3.86
C SER A 3 15.84 2.13 4.54
N GLU A 4 17.15 1.94 4.43
CA GLU A 4 17.90 0.95 5.23
C GLU A 4 18.11 1.45 6.67
N GLU A 5 17.98 2.76 6.88
CA GLU A 5 18.09 3.43 8.17
C GLU A 5 16.70 3.65 8.77
N ASN A 6 16.15 2.62 9.39
CA ASN A 6 14.91 2.71 10.16
C ASN A 6 14.99 1.82 11.41
N SER A 7 14.13 2.08 12.37
CA SER A 7 14.15 1.38 13.68
C SER A 7 13.52 -0.01 13.66
N SER A 8 12.82 -0.37 12.57
CA SER A 8 12.07 -1.63 12.48
C SER A 8 12.91 -2.84 12.11
N GLY A 9 14.07 -2.62 11.49
CA GLY A 9 14.89 -3.68 10.89
C GLY A 9 14.26 -4.32 9.63
N LYS A 10 13.23 -3.70 9.05
CA LYS A 10 12.56 -4.13 7.81
C LYS A 10 12.85 -3.11 6.69
N PRO A 11 12.88 -3.51 5.40
CA PRO A 11 13.09 -2.60 4.28
C PRO A 11 11.82 -1.77 4.02
N LEU A 12 11.59 -0.74 4.84
CA LEU A 12 10.43 0.12 4.72
C LEU A 12 10.62 1.20 3.64
N ALA A 13 9.53 1.62 3.02
CA ALA A 13 9.54 2.73 2.07
C ALA A 13 9.85 4.04 2.79
N ASN A 14 10.69 4.90 2.18
CA ASN A 14 11.01 6.19 2.75
C ASN A 14 9.81 7.17 2.71
N PRO A 15 9.78 8.21 3.57
CA PRO A 15 8.66 9.16 3.67
C PRO A 15 8.31 9.87 2.36
N ASP A 16 9.31 10.25 1.55
CA ASP A 16 9.08 10.96 0.28
C ASP A 16 8.39 10.04 -0.74
N TRP A 17 8.81 8.77 -0.81
CA TRP A 17 8.14 7.79 -1.66
C TRP A 17 6.68 7.55 -1.22
N LEU A 18 6.45 7.42 0.08
CA LEU A 18 5.09 7.27 0.63
C LEU A 18 4.20 8.47 0.29
N LEU A 19 4.76 9.68 0.35
CA LEU A 19 4.04 10.91 -0.01
C LEU A 19 3.73 10.96 -1.50
N ASN A 20 4.69 10.64 -2.37
CA ASN A 20 4.48 10.61 -3.82
C ASN A 20 3.42 9.56 -4.21
N HIS A 21 3.50 8.36 -3.63
CA HIS A 21 2.49 7.31 -3.81
C HIS A 21 1.11 7.76 -3.30
N HIS A 22 1.07 8.46 -2.17
CA HIS A 22 -0.19 8.98 -1.63
C HIS A 22 -0.82 10.01 -2.57
N ARG A 23 -0.06 11.00 -3.01
CA ARG A 23 -0.53 12.08 -3.89
C ARG A 23 -1.04 11.55 -5.23
N ALA A 24 -0.29 10.65 -5.85
CA ALA A 24 -0.68 10.02 -7.10
C ALA A 24 -2.04 9.32 -7.07
N LYS A 25 -2.45 8.80 -5.89
CA LYS A 25 -3.67 7.99 -5.70
C LYS A 25 -4.75 8.69 -4.84
N ILE A 26 -4.68 9.99 -4.64
CA ILE A 26 -5.66 10.73 -3.84
C ILE A 26 -7.12 10.49 -4.29
N PRO A 27 -7.46 10.52 -5.59
CA PRO A 27 -8.85 10.28 -6.03
C PRO A 27 -9.38 8.91 -5.61
N GLU A 28 -8.61 7.85 -5.85
CA GLU A 28 -8.98 6.47 -5.53
C GLU A 28 -9.05 6.25 -4.01
N ARG A 29 -8.07 6.80 -3.28
CA ARG A 29 -8.04 6.75 -1.81
C ARG A 29 -9.22 7.49 -1.19
N THR A 30 -9.56 8.66 -1.72
CA THR A 30 -10.72 9.46 -1.28
C THR A 30 -12.04 8.70 -1.54
N ALA A 31 -12.18 8.07 -2.69
CA ALA A 31 -13.37 7.26 -3.01
C ALA A 31 -13.53 6.11 -2.01
N PHE A 32 -12.43 5.41 -1.70
CA PHE A 32 -12.44 4.33 -0.73
C PHE A 32 -12.69 4.84 0.71
N ALA A 33 -12.07 5.94 1.13
CA ALA A 33 -12.31 6.56 2.42
C ALA A 33 -13.79 6.95 2.62
N LYS A 34 -14.44 7.50 1.58
CA LYS A 34 -15.88 7.79 1.57
C LYS A 34 -16.73 6.52 1.70
N LYS A 35 -16.30 5.38 1.11
CA LYS A 35 -16.97 4.09 1.30
C LYS A 35 -16.90 3.64 2.76
N LEU A 36 -15.71 3.77 3.39
CA LEU A 36 -15.54 3.46 4.82
C LEU A 36 -16.35 4.39 5.73
N ALA A 37 -16.45 5.67 5.41
CA ALA A 37 -17.24 6.64 6.20
C ALA A 37 -18.74 6.29 6.28
N LYS A 38 -19.31 5.65 5.24
CA LYS A 38 -20.70 5.17 5.24
C LYS A 38 -20.97 4.07 6.27
N LEU A 39 -19.93 3.45 6.81
CA LEU A 39 -20.05 2.45 7.88
C LEU A 39 -20.17 3.09 9.27
N HIS A 40 -20.04 4.41 9.37
CA HIS A 40 -20.13 5.21 10.59
C HIS A 40 -19.24 4.69 11.75
N PRO A 41 -17.94 4.41 11.52
CA PRO A 41 -17.07 3.88 12.55
C PRO A 41 -16.85 4.90 13.66
N LYS A 42 -16.75 4.43 14.91
CA LYS A 42 -16.37 5.22 16.07
C LYS A 42 -14.88 5.09 16.39
N LYS A 43 -14.25 4.05 15.89
CA LYS A 43 -12.82 3.80 16.06
C LYS A 43 -12.22 3.13 14.84
N ILE A 44 -11.12 3.69 14.35
CA ILE A 44 -10.30 3.13 13.29
C ILE A 44 -8.89 2.87 13.80
N VAL A 45 -8.37 1.68 13.50
CA VAL A 45 -6.96 1.32 13.69
C VAL A 45 -6.30 1.19 12.33
N ASP A 46 -5.18 1.87 12.11
CA ASP A 46 -4.38 1.79 10.89
C ASP A 46 -3.10 0.99 11.16
N LEU A 47 -3.02 -0.21 10.61
CA LEU A 47 -1.87 -1.11 10.76
C LEU A 47 -0.79 -0.79 9.72
N GLY A 48 0.44 -0.54 10.19
CA GLY A 48 1.50 -0.03 9.34
C GLY A 48 1.19 1.39 8.86
N CYS A 49 0.77 2.27 9.79
CA CYS A 49 0.31 3.62 9.45
C CYS A 49 1.42 4.52 8.87
N ALA A 50 2.68 4.10 8.99
CA ALA A 50 3.86 4.84 8.56
C ALA A 50 3.80 6.31 8.99
N THR A 51 3.91 7.26 8.06
CA THR A 51 3.86 8.70 8.34
C THR A 51 2.45 9.28 8.52
N GLY A 52 1.40 8.43 8.63
CA GLY A 52 0.03 8.82 8.94
C GLY A 52 -0.78 9.42 7.78
N LEU A 53 -0.35 9.23 6.53
CA LEU A 53 -1.01 9.83 5.36
C LEU A 53 -2.45 9.35 5.14
N TRP A 54 -2.74 8.08 5.42
CA TRP A 54 -4.12 7.58 5.35
C TRP A 54 -5.00 8.17 6.45
N LEU A 55 -4.48 8.27 7.67
CA LEU A 55 -5.21 8.89 8.78
C LEU A 55 -5.45 10.38 8.53
N GLU A 56 -4.52 11.10 7.87
CA GLU A 56 -4.71 12.49 7.45
C GLU A 56 -5.88 12.62 6.47
N LEU A 57 -5.93 11.79 5.42
CA LEU A 57 -7.04 11.77 4.48
C LEU A 57 -8.38 11.42 5.18
N LEU A 58 -8.38 10.45 6.07
CA LEU A 58 -9.56 10.07 6.84
C LEU A 58 -9.99 11.16 7.82
N ASN A 59 -9.05 11.98 8.32
CA ASN A 59 -9.37 13.09 9.21
C ASN A 59 -10.28 14.13 8.54
N GLU A 60 -10.19 14.30 7.23
CA GLU A 60 -11.04 15.20 6.46
C GLU A 60 -12.43 14.63 6.16
N ILE A 61 -12.57 13.29 6.21
CA ILE A 61 -13.76 12.60 5.69
C ILE A 61 -14.61 11.97 6.79
N MET A 62 -13.97 11.46 7.85
CA MET A 62 -14.66 10.76 8.93
C MET A 62 -15.37 11.72 9.89
N PRO A 63 -16.48 11.30 10.54
CA PRO A 63 -17.09 12.05 11.61
C PRO A 63 -16.08 12.42 12.71
N LEU A 64 -16.21 13.59 13.34
CA LEU A 64 -15.27 14.09 14.33
C LEU A 64 -15.17 13.21 15.60
N ASP A 65 -16.20 12.46 15.92
CA ASP A 65 -16.26 11.54 17.05
C ASP A 65 -15.61 10.17 16.77
N CYS A 66 -15.07 9.96 15.57
CA CYS A 66 -14.30 8.77 15.22
C CYS A 66 -12.87 8.88 15.76
N GLU A 67 -12.49 8.00 16.68
CA GLU A 67 -11.13 7.89 17.23
C GLU A 67 -10.19 7.22 16.22
N PHE A 68 -8.94 7.71 16.15
CA PHE A 68 -7.89 7.11 15.33
C PHE A 68 -6.76 6.55 16.17
N ILE A 69 -6.28 5.36 15.78
CA ILE A 69 -5.07 4.75 16.34
C ILE A 69 -4.18 4.33 15.19
N GLY A 70 -3.01 4.95 15.07
CA GLY A 70 -1.98 4.53 14.12
C GLY A 70 -1.02 3.54 14.78
N ILE A 71 -0.65 2.46 14.10
CA ILE A 71 0.31 1.47 14.57
C ILE A 71 1.40 1.30 13.54
N ASP A 72 2.65 1.40 13.97
CA ASP A 72 3.81 1.10 13.14
C ASP A 72 4.95 0.56 14.01
N SER A 73 5.87 -0.17 13.42
CA SER A 73 7.09 -0.63 14.09
C SER A 73 8.22 0.39 14.04
N ASP A 74 8.18 1.32 13.07
CA ASP A 74 9.20 2.35 12.88
C ASP A 74 8.87 3.63 13.64
N ILE A 75 9.67 3.92 14.68
CA ILE A 75 9.50 5.12 15.52
C ILE A 75 9.67 6.42 14.74
N GLN A 76 10.55 6.46 13.74
CA GLN A 76 10.78 7.66 12.95
C GLN A 76 9.55 8.02 12.11
N SER A 77 8.91 7.04 11.50
CA SER A 77 7.64 7.22 10.81
C SER A 77 6.53 7.68 11.76
N LEU A 78 6.46 7.11 12.96
CA LEU A 78 5.48 7.52 13.97
C LEU A 78 5.69 8.95 14.45
N GLU A 79 6.92 9.44 14.60
CA GLU A 79 7.21 10.84 14.95
C GLU A 79 6.66 11.81 13.90
N ILE A 80 6.78 11.46 12.60
CA ILE A 80 6.18 12.23 11.51
C ILE A 80 4.65 12.19 11.60
N ALA A 81 4.05 11.02 11.84
CA ALA A 81 2.62 10.86 11.98
C ALA A 81 2.05 11.64 13.18
N ILE A 82 2.73 11.61 14.32
CA ILE A 82 2.40 12.39 15.52
C ILE A 82 2.44 13.91 15.19
N SER A 83 3.52 14.35 14.52
CA SER A 83 3.64 15.76 14.13
C SER A 83 2.51 16.19 13.21
N ARG A 84 2.15 15.36 12.23
CA ARG A 84 1.05 15.57 11.28
C ARG A 84 -0.30 15.71 11.98
N SER A 85 -0.55 14.89 13.00
CA SER A 85 -1.83 14.84 13.70
C SER A 85 -2.07 15.96 14.74
N ARG A 86 -1.07 16.80 15.05
CA ARG A 86 -1.15 17.81 16.13
C ARG A 86 -2.31 18.80 15.99
N SER A 87 -2.74 19.07 14.75
CA SER A 87 -3.84 20.00 14.47
C SER A 87 -5.21 19.33 14.35
N TRP A 88 -5.28 17.99 14.47
CA TRP A 88 -6.55 17.27 14.32
C TRP A 88 -7.39 17.40 15.58
N SER A 89 -8.68 17.72 15.42
CA SER A 89 -9.60 17.92 16.55
C SER A 89 -10.11 16.62 17.17
N ARG A 90 -9.83 15.46 16.55
CA ARG A 90 -10.28 14.15 17.03
C ARG A 90 -9.27 13.50 17.96
N LYS A 91 -9.75 12.59 18.78
CA LYS A 91 -8.89 11.74 19.58
C LYS A 91 -8.03 10.86 18.67
N THR A 92 -6.71 11.05 18.72
CA THR A 92 -5.74 10.31 17.91
C THR A 92 -4.58 9.88 18.77
N SER A 93 -4.13 8.64 18.60
CA SER A 93 -2.96 8.10 19.29
C SER A 93 -2.14 7.23 18.34
N PHE A 94 -0.86 7.03 18.68
CA PHE A 94 0.07 6.21 17.91
C PHE A 94 0.76 5.23 18.84
N LEU A 95 0.92 3.99 18.37
CA LEU A 95 1.52 2.90 19.12
C LEU A 95 2.68 2.30 18.31
N GLN A 96 3.84 2.19 18.95
CA GLN A 96 4.96 1.47 18.35
C GLN A 96 4.80 -0.03 18.64
N LEU A 97 4.37 -0.81 17.63
CA LEU A 97 4.19 -2.26 17.71
C LEU A 97 4.66 -2.93 16.42
N ASP A 98 5.29 -4.09 16.54
CA ASP A 98 5.46 -5.02 15.42
C ASP A 98 4.17 -5.83 15.27
N ILE A 99 3.35 -5.47 14.28
CA ILE A 99 2.02 -6.07 14.10
C ILE A 99 2.05 -7.59 13.88
N GLU A 100 3.17 -8.15 13.42
CA GLU A 100 3.32 -9.59 13.25
C GLU A 100 3.55 -10.29 14.60
N LYS A 101 4.37 -9.70 15.48
CA LYS A 101 4.69 -10.27 16.79
C LYS A 101 3.65 -9.94 17.85
N ASP A 102 3.10 -8.73 17.77
CA ASP A 102 2.27 -8.14 18.83
C ASP A 102 0.79 -8.07 18.42
N VAL A 103 0.32 -8.95 17.52
CA VAL A 103 -1.05 -8.95 17.02
C VAL A 103 -2.11 -8.94 18.13
N ILE A 104 -1.82 -9.58 19.28
CA ILE A 104 -2.70 -9.60 20.46
C ILE A 104 -2.81 -8.23 21.11
N SER A 105 -1.81 -7.36 20.96
CA SER A 105 -1.78 -6.01 21.52
C SER A 105 -2.51 -4.97 20.66
N ILE A 106 -2.94 -5.33 19.46
CA ILE A 106 -3.72 -4.46 18.59
C ILE A 106 -5.04 -4.08 19.28
N PRO A 107 -5.38 -2.79 19.44
CA PRO A 107 -6.63 -2.38 20.06
C PRO A 107 -7.86 -2.82 19.25
N SER A 108 -8.98 -3.07 19.93
CA SER A 108 -10.27 -3.30 19.28
C SER A 108 -10.74 -2.04 18.55
N ALA A 109 -11.33 -2.20 17.38
CA ALA A 109 -11.82 -1.12 16.53
C ALA A 109 -13.04 -1.57 15.71
N ASP A 110 -13.80 -0.61 15.19
CA ASP A 110 -14.88 -0.89 14.23
C ASP A 110 -14.32 -1.19 12.86
N ILE A 111 -13.23 -0.49 12.48
CA ILE A 111 -12.50 -0.75 11.24
C ILE A 111 -11.01 -0.85 11.54
N ILE A 112 -10.39 -1.88 10.99
CA ILE A 112 -8.94 -2.03 10.93
C ILE A 112 -8.51 -1.85 9.48
N LEU A 113 -7.56 -0.96 9.23
CA LEU A 113 -6.96 -0.76 7.93
C LEU A 113 -5.70 -1.62 7.82
N ALA A 114 -5.59 -2.35 6.72
CA ALA A 114 -4.44 -3.17 6.36
C ALA A 114 -4.03 -2.84 4.92
N PHE A 115 -3.30 -1.72 4.76
CA PHE A 115 -2.98 -1.17 3.46
C PHE A 115 -1.50 -1.36 3.12
N ASN A 116 -1.22 -2.22 2.15
CA ASN A 116 0.12 -2.59 1.69
C ASN A 116 1.05 -3.13 2.80
N ILE A 117 0.48 -3.77 3.82
CA ILE A 117 1.24 -4.34 4.94
C ILE A 117 1.54 -5.83 4.78
N PHE A 118 0.75 -6.56 4.00
CA PHE A 118 0.87 -8.02 3.88
C PHE A 118 2.21 -8.51 3.33
N PRO A 119 2.95 -7.76 2.50
CA PRO A 119 4.31 -8.12 2.11
C PRO A 119 5.28 -8.26 3.29
N TYR A 120 5.01 -7.58 4.39
CA TYR A 120 5.87 -7.57 5.59
C TYR A 120 5.50 -8.65 6.61
N ILE A 121 4.40 -9.38 6.40
CA ILE A 121 3.91 -10.42 7.29
C ILE A 121 4.28 -11.79 6.73
N LYS A 122 5.02 -12.57 7.51
CA LYS A 122 5.53 -13.88 7.08
C LYS A 122 4.43 -14.94 7.04
N ASP A 123 3.63 -15.02 8.11
CA ASP A 123 2.51 -15.97 8.24
C ASP A 123 1.18 -15.22 8.22
N LEU A 124 0.63 -15.03 7.00
CA LEU A 124 -0.64 -14.32 6.81
C LEU A 124 -1.83 -15.07 7.39
N ASP A 125 -1.84 -16.40 7.30
CA ASP A 125 -2.97 -17.21 7.81
C ASP A 125 -3.05 -17.08 9.34
N ALA A 126 -1.94 -17.22 10.05
CA ALA A 126 -1.88 -17.04 11.50
C ALA A 126 -2.24 -15.61 11.91
N PHE A 127 -1.71 -14.60 11.21
CA PHE A 127 -2.00 -13.20 11.46
C PHE A 127 -3.49 -12.88 11.32
N LEU A 128 -4.12 -13.23 10.19
CA LEU A 128 -5.52 -12.96 9.90
C LEU A 128 -6.47 -13.67 10.88
N ASN A 129 -6.17 -14.92 11.20
CA ASN A 129 -7.00 -15.69 12.14
C ASN A 129 -6.90 -15.13 13.57
N THR A 130 -5.70 -14.73 14.01
CA THR A 130 -5.52 -14.11 15.32
C THR A 130 -6.22 -12.74 15.37
N LEU A 131 -6.10 -11.93 14.32
CA LEU A 131 -6.75 -10.63 14.22
C LEU A 131 -8.28 -10.77 14.25
N ASN A 132 -8.85 -11.71 13.49
CA ASN A 132 -10.28 -11.98 13.49
C ASN A 132 -10.78 -12.47 14.86
N ALA A 133 -10.06 -13.37 15.52
CA ALA A 133 -10.40 -13.84 16.85
C ALA A 133 -10.38 -12.70 17.90
N LYS A 134 -9.45 -11.78 17.76
CA LYS A 134 -9.30 -10.61 18.65
C LYS A 134 -10.41 -9.57 18.44
N ILE A 135 -10.87 -9.37 17.22
CA ILE A 135 -11.81 -8.32 16.83
C ILE A 135 -12.96 -8.91 15.99
N PRO A 136 -13.77 -9.78 16.57
CA PRO A 136 -14.73 -10.60 15.83
C PRO A 136 -15.90 -9.81 15.23
N SER A 137 -16.11 -8.57 15.67
CA SER A 137 -17.17 -7.67 15.17
C SER A 137 -16.60 -6.51 14.34
N GLY A 138 -15.30 -6.43 14.19
CA GLY A 138 -14.65 -5.39 13.40
C GLY A 138 -14.62 -5.73 11.91
N ILE A 139 -14.45 -4.69 11.10
CA ILE A 139 -14.25 -4.83 9.66
C ILE A 139 -12.77 -4.68 9.37
N LEU A 140 -12.17 -5.66 8.70
CA LEU A 140 -10.84 -5.53 8.12
C LEU A 140 -10.97 -4.94 6.72
N ALA A 141 -10.46 -3.73 6.53
CA ALA A 141 -10.39 -3.04 5.25
C ALA A 141 -8.98 -3.22 4.65
N VAL A 142 -8.93 -3.77 3.46
CA VAL A 142 -7.68 -4.14 2.78
C VAL A 142 -7.52 -3.34 1.50
N ARG A 143 -6.31 -2.85 1.27
CA ARG A 143 -5.80 -2.44 -0.05
C ARG A 143 -4.40 -3.01 -0.21
N GLN A 144 -4.19 -3.75 -1.30
CA GLN A 144 -2.90 -4.35 -1.59
C GLN A 144 -2.66 -4.29 -3.09
N TYR A 145 -1.59 -3.59 -3.51
CA TYR A 145 -1.21 -3.59 -4.91
C TYR A 145 -0.46 -4.87 -5.27
N ASP A 146 -0.51 -5.23 -6.55
CA ASP A 146 0.24 -6.34 -7.13
C ASP A 146 1.55 -5.84 -7.74
N GLY A 147 2.67 -6.30 -7.19
CA GLY A 147 3.99 -5.93 -7.71
C GLY A 147 4.28 -6.44 -9.12
N ALA A 148 3.57 -7.48 -9.59
CA ALA A 148 3.71 -8.02 -10.94
C ALA A 148 2.89 -7.26 -11.98
N SER A 149 1.79 -6.64 -11.59
CA SER A 149 0.84 -6.00 -12.50
C SER A 149 1.10 -4.52 -12.73
N ILE A 150 2.36 -4.11 -12.64
CA ILE A 150 2.79 -2.75 -12.98
C ILE A 150 3.07 -2.67 -14.48
N ARG A 151 2.43 -1.71 -15.17
CA ARG A 151 2.59 -1.58 -16.60
C ARG A 151 2.82 -0.14 -17.06
N PHE A 152 3.88 0.01 -17.85
CA PHE A 152 4.23 1.24 -18.54
C PHE A 152 4.04 1.06 -20.03
N GLY A 153 3.60 2.09 -20.74
CA GLY A 153 3.42 1.98 -22.19
C GLY A 153 3.23 3.30 -22.92
N PRO A 154 3.14 3.21 -24.27
CA PRO A 154 3.33 2.04 -25.10
C PRO A 154 4.78 1.60 -25.22
N MET A 155 5.02 0.30 -25.43
CA MET A 155 6.34 -0.29 -25.66
C MET A 155 6.26 -1.30 -26.81
N ALA A 156 7.39 -1.53 -27.49
CA ALA A 156 7.54 -2.63 -28.44
C ALA A 156 7.28 -3.98 -27.75
N THR A 157 6.56 -4.89 -28.42
CA THR A 157 6.10 -6.16 -27.81
C THR A 157 7.25 -6.97 -27.21
N ALA A 158 8.38 -7.11 -27.90
CA ALA A 158 9.51 -7.88 -27.40
C ALA A 158 10.13 -7.28 -26.14
N MET A 159 10.21 -5.94 -26.06
CA MET A 159 10.70 -5.24 -24.87
C MET A 159 9.75 -5.46 -23.69
N ARG A 160 8.45 -5.31 -23.92
CA ARG A 160 7.40 -5.53 -22.91
C ARG A 160 7.48 -6.93 -22.33
N GLN A 161 7.47 -7.96 -23.19
CA GLN A 161 7.54 -9.34 -22.77
C GLN A 161 8.74 -9.61 -21.86
N LYS A 162 9.90 -9.04 -22.21
CA LYS A 162 11.11 -9.21 -21.42
C LYS A 162 11.01 -8.56 -20.05
N ILE A 163 10.51 -7.32 -19.96
CA ILE A 163 10.36 -6.60 -18.68
C ILE A 163 9.33 -7.30 -17.79
N GLU A 164 8.17 -7.68 -18.34
CA GLU A 164 7.12 -8.37 -17.59
C GLU A 164 7.59 -9.74 -17.09
N GLN A 165 8.34 -10.50 -17.92
CA GLN A 165 8.94 -11.76 -17.49
C GLN A 165 9.96 -11.59 -16.36
N ASP A 166 10.82 -10.59 -16.47
CA ASP A 166 11.83 -10.31 -15.44
C ASP A 166 11.17 -9.90 -14.11
N LEU A 167 10.13 -9.08 -14.14
CA LEU A 167 9.34 -8.72 -12.95
C LEU A 167 8.72 -9.97 -12.31
N TYR A 168 8.14 -10.84 -13.11
CA TYR A 168 7.54 -12.08 -12.63
C TYR A 168 8.58 -12.99 -11.96
N ILE A 169 9.76 -13.10 -12.56
CA ILE A 169 10.89 -13.84 -11.98
C ILE A 169 11.36 -13.21 -10.67
N ALA A 170 11.44 -11.88 -10.61
CA ALA A 170 11.86 -11.15 -9.42
C ALA A 170 10.92 -11.41 -8.23
N ILE A 171 9.61 -11.42 -8.45
CA ILE A 171 8.61 -11.75 -7.44
C ILE A 171 8.83 -13.15 -6.87
N GLY A 172 9.13 -14.13 -7.73
CA GLY A 172 9.36 -15.51 -7.30
C GLY A 172 10.69 -15.74 -6.56
N ASN A 173 11.72 -14.94 -6.85
CA ASN A 173 13.09 -15.20 -6.44
C ASN A 173 13.69 -14.20 -5.43
N SER A 174 13.13 -13.00 -5.30
CA SER A 174 13.63 -11.97 -4.38
C SER A 174 12.94 -12.05 -3.03
N GLU A 175 13.70 -12.17 -1.94
CA GLU A 175 13.13 -12.09 -0.59
C GLU A 175 12.42 -10.76 -0.32
N LYS A 176 12.93 -9.68 -0.90
CA LYS A 176 12.34 -8.34 -0.78
C LYS A 176 11.06 -8.18 -1.61
N PHE A 177 10.87 -9.00 -2.67
CA PHE A 177 9.81 -8.81 -3.67
C PHE A 177 8.74 -9.89 -3.65
N ARG A 178 9.04 -11.14 -3.26
CA ARG A 178 8.09 -12.26 -3.30
C ARG A 178 6.81 -12.05 -2.50
N HIS A 179 6.85 -11.16 -1.52
CA HIS A 179 5.69 -10.89 -0.67
C HIS A 179 4.69 -9.90 -1.30
N TYR A 180 5.03 -9.27 -2.41
CA TYR A 180 4.11 -8.46 -3.21
C TYR A 180 3.30 -9.27 -4.22
N ASP A 181 3.29 -10.58 -4.08
CA ASP A 181 2.42 -11.50 -4.81
C ASP A 181 0.98 -11.34 -4.30
N LEU A 182 0.12 -10.86 -5.21
CA LEU A 182 -1.29 -10.63 -4.91
C LEU A 182 -2.04 -11.94 -4.66
N ASP A 183 -1.67 -13.02 -5.35
CA ASP A 183 -2.30 -14.34 -5.19
C ASP A 183 -2.10 -14.87 -3.77
N ARG A 184 -0.91 -14.69 -3.20
CA ARG A 184 -0.64 -15.03 -1.80
C ARG A 184 -1.60 -14.31 -0.85
N THR A 185 -1.78 -13.01 -1.04
CA THR A 185 -2.70 -12.19 -0.24
C THR A 185 -4.14 -12.64 -0.44
N PHE A 186 -4.58 -12.79 -1.68
CA PHE A 186 -5.94 -13.19 -2.00
C PHE A 186 -6.30 -14.56 -1.41
N ILE A 187 -5.41 -15.54 -1.54
CA ILE A 187 -5.59 -16.88 -0.98
C ILE A 187 -5.71 -16.84 0.55
N ALA A 188 -4.83 -16.08 1.22
CA ALA A 188 -4.89 -15.95 2.68
C ALA A 188 -6.20 -15.29 3.15
N LEU A 189 -6.65 -14.23 2.49
CA LEU A 189 -7.94 -13.60 2.79
C LEU A 189 -9.12 -14.55 2.60
N LYS A 190 -9.10 -15.36 1.54
CA LYS A 190 -10.15 -16.37 1.25
C LYS A 190 -10.19 -17.51 2.27
N ARG A 191 -9.03 -17.88 2.84
CA ARG A 191 -8.92 -18.93 3.87
C ARG A 191 -9.19 -18.44 5.28
N SER A 192 -9.15 -17.12 5.48
CA SER A 192 -9.32 -16.53 6.80
C SER A 192 -10.67 -16.88 7.41
N ALA A 193 -10.77 -16.78 8.74
CA ALA A 193 -11.99 -17.09 9.48
C ALA A 193 -13.07 -16.00 9.42
N TYR A 194 -12.87 -14.92 8.63
CA TYR A 194 -13.90 -13.93 8.38
C TYR A 194 -15.09 -14.53 7.61
N LYS A 195 -16.32 -14.22 8.03
CA LYS A 195 -17.54 -14.82 7.46
C LYS A 195 -17.95 -14.21 6.14
N LYS A 196 -17.63 -12.94 5.94
CA LYS A 196 -17.91 -12.20 4.71
C LYS A 196 -16.62 -11.69 4.11
N PHE A 197 -16.50 -11.82 2.80
CA PHE A 197 -15.37 -11.33 2.02
C PHE A 197 -15.90 -10.64 0.76
N GLU A 198 -16.04 -9.32 0.84
CA GLU A 198 -16.36 -8.47 -0.31
C GLU A 198 -15.07 -7.92 -0.88
N TYR A 199 -14.83 -8.09 -2.19
CA TYR A 199 -13.60 -7.64 -2.83
C TYR A 199 -13.84 -7.17 -4.25
N SER A 200 -12.89 -6.37 -4.74
CA SER A 200 -12.73 -5.99 -6.14
C SER A 200 -11.25 -5.86 -6.48
N PHE A 201 -10.93 -6.04 -7.76
CA PHE A 201 -9.65 -5.61 -8.32
C PHE A 201 -9.87 -4.24 -8.95
N GLU A 202 -9.19 -3.24 -8.44
CA GLU A 202 -9.28 -1.86 -8.91
C GLU A 202 -8.09 -1.54 -9.79
N LEU A 203 -8.36 -1.07 -11.00
CA LEU A 203 -7.35 -0.57 -11.91
C LEU A 203 -7.03 0.89 -11.53
N PHE A 204 -5.78 1.14 -11.15
CA PHE A 204 -5.24 2.48 -11.06
C PHE A 204 -4.54 2.79 -12.38
N GLU A 205 -5.05 3.77 -13.12
CA GLU A 205 -4.51 4.12 -14.44
C GLU A 205 -4.30 5.62 -14.60
N ARG A 206 -3.29 5.98 -15.38
CA ARG A 206 -3.02 7.36 -15.82
C ARG A 206 -2.54 7.35 -17.25
N THR A 207 -2.93 8.40 -17.98
CA THR A 207 -2.48 8.64 -19.36
C THR A 207 -1.86 10.01 -19.47
N SER A 208 -0.86 10.15 -20.33
CA SER A 208 -0.23 11.45 -20.59
C SER A 208 -1.18 12.43 -21.34
N PRO A 209 -1.06 13.75 -21.15
CA PRO A 209 -0.06 14.39 -20.28
C PRO A 209 -0.32 14.09 -18.81
N PHE A 210 0.71 13.60 -18.12
CA PHE A 210 0.62 13.30 -16.70
C PHE A 210 0.54 14.59 -15.88
N ASP A 211 -0.27 14.59 -14.83
CA ASP A 211 -0.30 15.68 -13.88
C ASP A 211 0.96 15.72 -12.99
N GLN A 212 1.22 16.89 -12.40
CA GLN A 212 2.41 17.11 -11.60
C GLN A 212 2.47 16.26 -10.32
N GLU A 213 1.34 15.88 -9.77
CA GLU A 213 1.26 15.05 -8.56
C GLU A 213 1.55 13.57 -8.88
N PHE A 214 1.30 13.15 -10.11
CA PHE A 214 1.55 11.78 -10.55
C PHE A 214 3.00 11.54 -11.02
N VAL A 215 3.63 12.53 -11.67
CA VAL A 215 4.97 12.38 -12.27
C VAL A 215 6.02 11.80 -11.30
N PRO A 216 6.16 12.28 -10.04
CA PRO A 216 7.15 11.72 -9.11
C PRO A 216 6.91 10.24 -8.77
N TYR A 217 5.64 9.83 -8.72
CA TYR A 217 5.28 8.42 -8.52
C TYR A 217 5.63 7.57 -9.74
N TYR A 218 5.30 8.04 -10.93
CA TYR A 218 5.59 7.38 -12.19
C TYR A 218 7.09 7.14 -12.39
N GLU A 219 7.90 8.18 -12.25
CA GLU A 219 9.36 8.09 -12.38
C GLU A 219 9.98 7.19 -11.30
N GLY A 220 9.54 7.35 -10.06
CA GLY A 220 9.99 6.51 -8.95
C GLY A 220 9.65 5.04 -9.16
N THR A 221 8.47 4.72 -9.71
CA THR A 221 8.07 3.34 -10.00
C THR A 221 8.89 2.75 -11.15
N LEU A 222 9.23 3.54 -12.17
CA LEU A 222 10.14 3.13 -13.23
C LEU A 222 11.54 2.79 -12.70
N LEU A 223 12.10 3.69 -11.87
CA LEU A 223 13.40 3.46 -11.24
C LEU A 223 13.39 2.23 -10.32
N TRP A 224 12.32 2.06 -9.53
CA TRP A 224 12.15 0.89 -8.70
C TRP A 224 12.06 -0.39 -9.52
N THR A 225 11.34 -0.37 -10.64
CA THR A 225 11.27 -1.51 -11.57
C THR A 225 12.68 -1.87 -12.08
N CYS A 226 13.47 -0.88 -12.49
CA CYS A 226 14.86 -1.10 -12.95
C CYS A 226 15.75 -1.77 -11.89
N GLN A 227 15.50 -1.57 -10.61
CA GLN A 227 16.26 -2.20 -9.52
C GLN A 227 15.95 -3.68 -9.31
N HIS A 228 14.86 -4.20 -9.88
CA HIS A 228 14.36 -5.55 -9.63
C HIS A 228 14.40 -6.47 -10.87
N ILE A 229 14.51 -5.89 -12.07
CA ILE A 229 14.65 -6.64 -13.32
C ILE A 229 16.13 -6.86 -13.67
N SER A 230 16.40 -7.70 -14.70
CA SER A 230 17.79 -7.92 -15.16
C SER A 230 18.42 -6.62 -15.67
N ASP A 231 19.76 -6.52 -15.57
CA ASP A 231 20.51 -5.35 -16.04
C ASP A 231 20.16 -5.00 -17.50
N THR A 232 20.05 -6.02 -18.38
CA THR A 232 19.67 -5.80 -19.78
C THR A 232 18.27 -5.21 -19.92
N SER A 233 17.31 -5.64 -19.12
CA SER A 233 15.96 -5.09 -19.12
C SER A 233 15.90 -3.70 -18.50
N ALA A 234 16.71 -3.46 -17.47
CA ALA A 234 16.86 -2.14 -16.86
C ALA A 234 17.44 -1.11 -17.84
N GLU A 235 18.48 -1.49 -18.61
CA GLU A 235 19.03 -0.64 -19.67
C GLU A 235 17.99 -0.31 -20.75
N LEU A 236 17.21 -1.31 -21.18
CA LEU A 236 16.12 -1.11 -22.14
C LEU A 236 15.05 -0.17 -21.61
N LEU A 237 14.64 -0.36 -20.35
CA LEU A 237 13.61 0.46 -19.71
C LEU A 237 14.10 1.90 -19.50
N ASN A 238 15.35 2.08 -19.04
CA ASN A 238 15.97 3.39 -18.91
C ASN A 238 16.09 4.11 -20.26
N LYS A 239 16.48 3.41 -21.31
CA LYS A 239 16.52 3.97 -22.67
C LYS A 239 15.13 4.41 -23.10
N TRP A 240 14.12 3.56 -22.98
CA TRP A 240 12.73 3.88 -23.31
C TRP A 240 12.21 5.07 -22.49
N MET A 241 12.55 5.17 -21.21
CA MET A 241 12.18 6.28 -20.36
C MET A 241 12.74 7.61 -20.87
N ASN A 242 13.98 7.61 -21.37
CA ASN A 242 14.70 8.81 -21.81
C ASN A 242 14.46 9.16 -23.28
N GLU A 243 13.97 8.24 -24.12
CA GLU A 243 13.77 8.49 -25.56
C GLU A 243 12.71 9.54 -25.83
N ASP A 244 11.84 9.82 -24.86
CA ASP A 244 10.78 10.79 -25.10
C ASP A 244 9.98 11.11 -23.82
N VAL A 245 10.64 11.76 -22.88
CA VAL A 245 10.13 12.05 -21.53
C VAL A 245 8.87 12.92 -21.53
N HIS A 246 8.62 13.67 -22.58
CA HIS A 246 7.48 14.59 -22.65
C HIS A 246 6.33 14.08 -23.51
N LEU A 247 6.23 12.76 -23.60
CA LEU A 247 5.35 12.16 -24.56
C LEU A 247 3.89 12.31 -24.29
N GLN A 248 3.33 12.90 -25.24
CA GLN A 248 1.97 12.66 -25.65
C GLN A 248 1.86 11.18 -26.01
N ASN A 249 0.99 10.43 -25.36
CA ASN A 249 0.64 9.02 -25.61
C ASN A 249 1.28 7.95 -24.70
N ARG A 250 1.81 8.31 -23.54
CA ARG A 250 2.18 7.31 -22.53
C ARG A 250 0.98 6.95 -21.66
N TYR A 251 1.00 5.73 -21.15
CA TYR A 251 0.09 5.27 -20.11
C TYR A 251 0.83 4.50 -19.02
N PHE A 252 0.22 4.49 -17.88
CA PHE A 252 0.62 3.70 -16.72
C PHE A 252 -0.61 3.05 -16.11
N TYR A 253 -0.49 1.81 -15.67
CA TYR A 253 -1.46 1.23 -14.76
C TYR A 253 -0.86 0.19 -13.82
N GLU A 254 -1.54 -0.03 -12.72
CA GLU A 254 -1.33 -1.10 -11.76
C GLU A 254 -2.67 -1.57 -11.20
N VAL A 255 -2.66 -2.72 -10.53
CA VAL A 255 -3.87 -3.33 -9.97
C VAL A 255 -3.77 -3.38 -8.46
N ASP A 256 -4.81 -2.89 -7.78
CA ASP A 256 -5.01 -3.03 -6.34
C ASP A 256 -6.11 -4.07 -6.05
N LEU A 257 -5.85 -5.01 -5.16
CA LEU A 257 -6.91 -5.75 -4.46
C LEU A 257 -7.49 -4.86 -3.38
N VAL A 258 -8.77 -4.64 -3.42
CA VAL A 258 -9.52 -3.89 -2.40
C VAL A 258 -10.55 -4.82 -1.79
N ALA A 259 -10.58 -4.92 -0.45
CA ALA A 259 -11.51 -5.82 0.20
C ALA A 259 -12.02 -5.30 1.55
N LEU A 260 -13.21 -5.76 1.93
CA LEU A 260 -13.80 -5.63 3.26
C LEU A 260 -14.16 -7.03 3.77
N LEU A 261 -13.63 -7.38 4.94
CA LEU A 261 -13.88 -8.66 5.62
C LEU A 261 -14.57 -8.41 6.96
N SER A 262 -15.59 -9.24 7.28
CA SER A 262 -16.33 -9.15 8.55
C SER A 262 -16.84 -10.51 9.03
#